data_2ea643d381e1e62e4f374c4585df04a1
#
_entry.id   2ea643d381e1e62e4f374c4585df04a1
#
_cell.length_a   1.000
_cell.length_b   1.000
_cell.length_c   1.000
_cell.angle_alpha   90.00
_cell.angle_beta   90.00
_cell.angle_gamma   90.00
#
_symmetry.space_group_name_H-M   'P 1'
#
loop_
_entity.id
_entity.type
_entity.pdbx_description
1 polymer ?
#
loop_
_entity_poly.entity_id
_entity_poly.type
_entity_poly.pdbx_seq_one_letter_code
_entity_poly.pdbx_strand_id
1 'polypeptide(L)'
;MNIDALKLFAAVSRAGSFAALARERAVDPSSVSRTVALLEADLGVRLFDRTTRRLALTEAGQLYLDRIASLLDEVDAAGEAARDAVSEPSGTLRVTASVAFGERWLMPRVASFREAFPRIRLDLSLSDAVVDITAERIDLAIRLGPRVTGAVVAARLFDTHYRIVASPAYLERCGWPAVPTDLAVHDGIVFPFAGYRSRWRFRSAGGSVDEVEPNVVLTVSNALAIRRAALDGLGVALLADWTIGDDLADGSLVDLFPDREASALDFDTAA
;
A
#
# COMPACT_ATOMS: atom_id res chain seq x y z
N MET A 1 -34.73 -9.13 -16.18
CA MET A 1 -33.82 -8.10 -15.64
C MET A 1 -32.56 -8.07 -16.51
N ASN A 2 -32.19 -6.91 -17.09
CA ASN A 2 -31.06 -6.76 -18.03
C ASN A 2 -29.92 -5.98 -17.32
N ILE A 3 -28.67 -6.49 -17.41
CA ILE A 3 -27.49 -5.85 -16.83
C ILE A 3 -27.29 -4.42 -17.36
N ASP A 4 -27.58 -4.16 -18.63
CA ASP A 4 -27.47 -2.82 -19.21
C ASP A 4 -28.43 -1.83 -18.55
N ALA A 5 -29.62 -2.29 -18.17
CA ALA A 5 -30.58 -1.48 -17.43
C ALA A 5 -30.08 -1.13 -16.01
N LEU A 6 -29.39 -2.07 -15.33
CA LEU A 6 -28.75 -1.83 -14.03
C LEU A 6 -27.62 -0.82 -14.15
N LYS A 7 -26.73 -0.99 -15.13
CA LYS A 7 -25.64 -0.04 -15.44
C LYS A 7 -26.18 1.34 -15.77
N LEU A 8 -27.27 1.40 -16.54
CA LEU A 8 -27.90 2.67 -16.88
C LEU A 8 -28.52 3.35 -15.66
N PHE A 9 -29.19 2.62 -14.79
CA PHE A 9 -29.71 3.13 -13.53
C PHE A 9 -28.60 3.71 -12.64
N ALA A 10 -27.51 2.98 -12.43
CA ALA A 10 -26.37 3.44 -11.66
C ALA A 10 -25.69 4.68 -12.29
N ALA A 11 -25.63 4.76 -13.63
CA ALA A 11 -25.10 5.92 -14.34
C ALA A 11 -26.02 7.16 -14.21
N VAL A 12 -27.32 6.99 -14.31
CA VAL A 12 -28.32 8.09 -14.11
C VAL A 12 -28.22 8.63 -12.70
N SER A 13 -28.07 7.76 -11.70
CA SER A 13 -27.92 8.15 -10.29
C SER A 13 -26.67 9.04 -10.09
N ARG A 14 -25.54 8.68 -10.70
CA ARG A 14 -24.29 9.48 -10.65
C ARG A 14 -24.41 10.80 -11.41
N ALA A 15 -25.04 10.80 -12.58
CA ALA A 15 -25.22 11.99 -13.42
C ALA A 15 -26.26 12.97 -12.85
N GLY A 16 -27.13 12.53 -11.93
CA GLY A 16 -28.20 13.31 -11.33
C GLY A 16 -29.29 13.78 -12.30
N SER A 17 -29.25 13.36 -13.58
CA SER A 17 -30.19 13.75 -14.61
C SER A 17 -30.20 12.80 -15.81
N PHE A 18 -31.38 12.40 -16.25
CA PHE A 18 -31.56 11.63 -17.48
C PHE A 18 -31.00 12.35 -18.71
N ALA A 19 -31.22 13.67 -18.79
CA ALA A 19 -30.75 14.48 -19.92
C ALA A 19 -29.23 14.69 -19.91
N ALA A 20 -28.59 14.73 -18.74
CA ALA A 20 -27.15 14.83 -18.62
C ALA A 20 -26.47 13.55 -19.12
N LEU A 21 -26.93 12.39 -18.66
CA LEU A 21 -26.42 11.10 -19.11
C LEU A 21 -26.67 10.85 -20.60
N ALA A 22 -27.85 11.23 -21.11
CA ALA A 22 -28.17 11.08 -22.51
C ALA A 22 -27.24 11.89 -23.41
N ARG A 23 -26.88 13.11 -23.02
CA ARG A 23 -25.89 13.95 -23.73
C ARG A 23 -24.48 13.33 -23.67
N GLU A 24 -24.07 12.84 -22.51
CA GLU A 24 -22.76 12.19 -22.34
C GLU A 24 -22.60 10.95 -23.24
N ARG A 25 -23.70 10.18 -23.40
CA ARG A 25 -23.71 8.95 -24.19
C ARG A 25 -24.16 9.13 -25.64
N ALA A 26 -24.46 10.35 -26.07
CA ALA A 26 -24.97 10.68 -27.40
C ALA A 26 -26.23 9.86 -27.79
N VAL A 27 -27.15 9.66 -26.84
CA VAL A 27 -28.42 8.93 -27.02
C VAL A 27 -29.63 9.82 -26.71
N ASP A 28 -30.82 9.40 -27.15
CA ASP A 28 -32.04 10.13 -26.88
C ASP A 28 -32.43 10.03 -25.38
N PRO A 29 -32.76 11.17 -24.70
CA PRO A 29 -33.14 11.15 -23.30
C PRO A 29 -34.38 10.28 -23.00
N SER A 30 -35.30 10.13 -23.96
CA SER A 30 -36.49 9.30 -23.80
C SER A 30 -36.14 7.81 -23.73
N SER A 31 -35.08 7.38 -24.40
CA SER A 31 -34.58 5.99 -24.36
C SER A 31 -34.04 5.64 -22.98
N VAL A 32 -33.25 6.54 -22.39
CA VAL A 32 -32.68 6.38 -21.04
C VAL A 32 -33.82 6.28 -20.01
N SER A 33 -34.76 7.22 -20.08
CA SER A 33 -35.92 7.24 -19.17
C SER A 33 -36.80 6.00 -19.30
N ARG A 34 -37.01 5.50 -20.52
CA ARG A 34 -37.81 4.28 -20.78
C ARG A 34 -37.14 3.05 -20.20
N THR A 35 -35.82 2.90 -20.37
CA THR A 35 -35.08 1.75 -19.83
C THR A 35 -35.16 1.70 -18.30
N VAL A 36 -35.03 2.85 -17.64
CA VAL A 36 -35.17 2.91 -16.17
C VAL A 36 -36.62 2.63 -15.76
N ALA A 37 -37.61 3.14 -16.47
CA ALA A 37 -39.01 2.85 -16.18
C ALA A 37 -39.36 1.36 -16.33
N LEU A 38 -38.77 0.66 -17.28
CA LEU A 38 -38.93 -0.78 -17.43
C LEU A 38 -38.26 -1.52 -16.24
N LEU A 39 -37.10 -1.08 -15.78
CA LEU A 39 -36.44 -1.65 -14.60
C LEU A 39 -37.32 -1.46 -13.34
N GLU A 40 -37.88 -0.26 -13.15
CA GLU A 40 -38.83 0.03 -12.05
C GLU A 40 -40.08 -0.88 -12.11
N ALA A 41 -40.60 -1.10 -13.32
CA ALA A 41 -41.72 -2.01 -13.54
C ALA A 41 -41.37 -3.47 -13.24
N ASP A 42 -40.21 -3.95 -13.65
CA ASP A 42 -39.71 -5.30 -13.37
C ASP A 42 -39.53 -5.53 -11.86
N LEU A 43 -39.08 -4.51 -11.12
CA LEU A 43 -38.90 -4.57 -9.67
C LEU A 43 -40.16 -4.31 -8.87
N GLY A 44 -41.18 -3.74 -9.49
CA GLY A 44 -42.43 -3.35 -8.83
C GLY A 44 -42.28 -2.15 -7.87
N VAL A 45 -41.16 -1.43 -7.93
CA VAL A 45 -40.88 -0.28 -7.07
C VAL A 45 -40.31 0.88 -7.87
N ARG A 46 -40.53 2.11 -7.41
CA ARG A 46 -39.89 3.29 -7.99
C ARG A 46 -38.52 3.45 -7.39
N LEU A 47 -37.51 3.66 -8.24
CA LEU A 47 -36.14 3.91 -7.86
C LEU A 47 -35.80 5.41 -7.83
N PHE A 48 -36.53 6.23 -8.61
CA PHE A 48 -36.36 7.67 -8.63
C PHE A 48 -37.65 8.41 -8.28
N ASP A 49 -37.51 9.47 -7.49
CA ASP A 49 -38.52 10.50 -7.31
C ASP A 49 -38.40 11.53 -8.44
N ARG A 50 -39.45 11.62 -9.25
CA ARG A 50 -39.54 12.55 -10.39
C ARG A 50 -40.30 13.81 -9.97
N THR A 51 -39.60 14.77 -9.35
CA THR A 51 -40.15 16.10 -9.20
C THR A 51 -39.70 17.01 -10.34
N THR A 52 -40.48 18.04 -10.66
CA THR A 52 -40.17 18.96 -11.77
C THR A 52 -38.88 19.77 -11.60
N ARG A 53 -38.22 19.67 -10.44
CA ARG A 53 -36.99 20.43 -10.10
C ARG A 53 -35.76 19.60 -9.87
N ARG A 54 -35.87 18.31 -9.50
CA ARG A 54 -34.70 17.44 -9.25
C ARG A 54 -35.04 15.97 -9.46
N LEU A 55 -34.07 15.22 -9.93
CA LEU A 55 -34.08 13.77 -9.92
C LEU A 55 -33.35 13.33 -8.62
N ALA A 56 -34.04 12.61 -7.75
CA ALA A 56 -33.48 12.05 -6.53
C ALA A 56 -33.77 10.54 -6.46
N LEU A 57 -32.92 9.79 -5.82
CA LEU A 57 -33.23 8.39 -5.50
C LEU A 57 -34.33 8.33 -4.42
N THR A 58 -35.21 7.35 -4.54
CA THR A 58 -36.09 6.93 -3.43
C THR A 58 -35.27 6.14 -2.42
N GLU A 59 -35.81 5.87 -1.23
CA GLU A 59 -35.16 4.97 -0.25
C GLU A 59 -34.92 3.58 -0.86
N ALA A 60 -35.89 3.04 -1.60
CA ALA A 60 -35.73 1.79 -2.35
C ALA A 60 -34.65 1.90 -3.42
N GLY A 61 -34.57 3.04 -4.12
CA GLY A 61 -33.55 3.31 -5.13
C GLY A 61 -32.15 3.37 -4.53
N GLN A 62 -31.96 3.99 -3.37
CA GLN A 62 -30.68 4.04 -2.69
C GLN A 62 -30.26 2.66 -2.21
N LEU A 63 -31.15 1.93 -1.53
CA LEU A 63 -30.86 0.57 -1.07
C LEU A 63 -30.49 -0.35 -2.25
N TYR A 64 -31.22 -0.22 -3.36
CA TYR A 64 -30.95 -1.03 -4.55
C TYR A 64 -29.61 -0.68 -5.18
N LEU A 65 -29.27 0.62 -5.31
CA LEU A 65 -27.99 1.08 -5.83
C LEU A 65 -26.81 0.55 -5.01
N ASP A 66 -26.89 0.66 -3.68
CA ASP A 66 -25.83 0.19 -2.77
C ASP A 66 -25.57 -1.32 -2.91
N ARG A 67 -26.62 -2.09 -3.22
CA ARG A 67 -26.50 -3.54 -3.41
C ARG A 67 -25.97 -3.93 -4.79
N ILE A 68 -26.36 -3.23 -5.85
CA ILE A 68 -25.95 -3.60 -7.21
C ILE A 68 -24.60 -3.02 -7.61
N ALA A 69 -24.11 -1.95 -6.96
CA ALA A 69 -22.86 -1.29 -7.34
C ALA A 69 -21.68 -2.26 -7.32
N SER A 70 -21.48 -2.97 -6.23
CA SER A 70 -20.42 -3.98 -6.10
C SER A 70 -20.60 -5.16 -7.07
N LEU A 71 -21.82 -5.59 -7.33
CA LEU A 71 -22.10 -6.67 -8.25
C LEU A 71 -21.81 -6.29 -9.71
N LEU A 72 -22.06 -5.04 -10.10
CA LEU A 72 -21.74 -4.52 -11.42
C LEU A 72 -20.23 -4.44 -11.62
N ASP A 73 -19.47 -4.01 -10.60
CA ASP A 73 -18.02 -4.00 -10.61
C ASP A 73 -17.44 -5.41 -10.73
N GLU A 74 -18.03 -6.40 -10.04
CA GLU A 74 -17.64 -7.81 -10.15
C GLU A 74 -17.90 -8.39 -11.56
N VAL A 75 -19.03 -8.04 -12.17
CA VAL A 75 -19.35 -8.47 -13.54
C VAL A 75 -18.38 -7.85 -14.55
N ASP A 76 -18.02 -6.59 -14.38
CA ASP A 76 -17.06 -5.93 -15.26
C ASP A 76 -15.67 -6.53 -15.08
N ALA A 77 -15.22 -6.77 -13.85
CA ALA A 77 -13.98 -7.44 -13.54
C ALA A 77 -13.91 -8.88 -14.10
N ALA A 78 -15.02 -9.64 -14.03
CA ALA A 78 -15.09 -10.97 -14.63
C ALA A 78 -14.98 -10.92 -16.17
N GLY A 79 -15.59 -9.89 -16.79
CA GLY A 79 -15.49 -9.66 -18.22
C GLY A 79 -14.07 -9.24 -18.68
N GLU A 80 -13.36 -8.49 -17.83
CA GLU A 80 -11.95 -8.13 -18.05
C GLU A 80 -11.06 -9.34 -17.88
N ALA A 81 -11.21 -10.11 -16.81
CA ALA A 81 -10.46 -11.33 -16.57
C ALA A 81 -10.61 -12.35 -17.70
N ALA A 82 -11.82 -12.48 -18.29
CA ALA A 82 -12.05 -13.34 -19.44
C ALA A 82 -11.37 -12.83 -20.71
N ARG A 83 -11.27 -11.52 -20.91
CA ARG A 83 -10.53 -10.91 -22.04
C ARG A 83 -9.02 -11.05 -21.83
N ASP A 84 -8.54 -10.85 -20.63
CA ASP A 84 -7.13 -10.96 -20.25
C ASP A 84 -6.60 -12.39 -20.34
N ALA A 85 -7.46 -13.39 -20.10
CA ALA A 85 -7.12 -14.80 -20.28
C ALA A 85 -6.80 -15.18 -21.77
N VAL A 86 -7.23 -14.34 -22.73
CA VAL A 86 -7.04 -14.57 -24.18
C VAL A 86 -6.03 -13.59 -24.78
N SER A 87 -5.74 -12.46 -24.14
CA SER A 87 -4.83 -11.42 -24.62
C SER A 87 -3.54 -11.38 -23.79
N GLU A 88 -2.39 -11.24 -24.47
CA GLU A 88 -1.15 -10.94 -23.74
C GLU A 88 -1.25 -9.56 -23.08
N PRO A 89 -0.93 -9.47 -21.76
CA PRO A 89 -0.95 -8.21 -21.03
C PRO A 89 -0.12 -7.13 -21.75
N SER A 90 -0.68 -5.92 -21.88
CA SER A 90 -0.03 -4.80 -22.57
C SER A 90 -0.40 -3.46 -21.91
N GLY A 91 0.39 -2.44 -22.14
CA GLY A 91 0.17 -1.11 -21.57
C GLY A 91 1.29 -0.66 -20.65
N THR A 92 1.01 0.30 -19.76
CA THR A 92 2.00 0.80 -18.78
C THR A 92 1.60 0.37 -17.38
N LEU A 93 2.51 -0.29 -16.67
CA LEU A 93 2.39 -0.64 -15.26
C LEU A 93 3.24 0.32 -14.42
N ARG A 94 2.58 1.17 -13.63
CA ARG A 94 3.22 2.13 -12.72
C ARG A 94 3.32 1.54 -11.32
N VAL A 95 4.55 1.30 -10.89
CA VAL A 95 4.84 0.69 -9.59
C VAL A 95 5.66 1.66 -8.75
N THR A 96 5.28 1.83 -7.48
CA THR A 96 6.12 2.53 -6.51
C THR A 96 6.53 1.62 -5.37
N ALA A 97 7.76 1.77 -4.91
CA ALA A 97 8.30 1.05 -3.76
C ALA A 97 9.29 1.92 -3.00
N SER A 98 9.65 1.53 -1.74
CA SER A 98 10.80 2.12 -1.07
C SER A 98 12.07 1.82 -1.86
N VAL A 99 13.07 2.71 -1.77
CA VAL A 99 14.32 2.57 -2.51
C VAL A 99 14.99 1.24 -2.20
N ALA A 100 15.12 0.90 -0.92
CA ALA A 100 15.77 -0.33 -0.49
C ALA A 100 15.06 -1.60 -1.02
N PHE A 101 13.71 -1.60 -1.00
CA PHE A 101 12.94 -2.72 -1.53
C PHE A 101 13.07 -2.81 -3.06
N GLY A 102 13.01 -1.68 -3.72
CA GLY A 102 13.18 -1.60 -5.17
C GLY A 102 14.53 -2.17 -5.62
N GLU A 103 15.61 -1.73 -5.02
CA GLU A 103 16.97 -2.17 -5.33
C GLU A 103 17.18 -3.68 -5.05
N ARG A 104 16.77 -4.15 -3.88
CA ARG A 104 17.05 -5.53 -3.47
C ARG A 104 16.11 -6.58 -4.06
N TRP A 105 14.83 -6.20 -4.29
CA TRP A 105 13.81 -7.18 -4.65
C TRP A 105 13.20 -6.97 -6.03
N LEU A 106 12.95 -5.73 -6.46
CA LEU A 106 12.31 -5.47 -7.76
C LEU A 106 13.34 -5.50 -8.88
N MET A 107 14.40 -4.71 -8.77
CA MET A 107 15.37 -4.56 -9.87
C MET A 107 15.98 -5.90 -10.35
N PRO A 108 16.35 -6.86 -9.49
CA PRO A 108 16.82 -8.16 -9.94
C PRO A 108 15.80 -8.98 -10.76
N ARG A 109 14.51 -8.63 -10.63
CA ARG A 109 13.40 -9.34 -11.32
C ARG A 109 12.88 -8.63 -12.55
N VAL A 110 13.31 -7.40 -12.82
CA VAL A 110 12.84 -6.59 -13.96
C VAL A 110 13.14 -7.27 -15.28
N ALA A 111 14.30 -7.88 -15.45
CA ALA A 111 14.68 -8.55 -16.70
C ALA A 111 13.72 -9.70 -17.02
N SER A 112 13.53 -10.62 -16.07
CA SER A 112 12.63 -11.77 -16.25
C SER A 112 11.14 -11.35 -16.41
N PHE A 113 10.73 -10.29 -15.71
CA PHE A 113 9.40 -9.72 -15.89
C PHE A 113 9.22 -9.20 -17.33
N ARG A 114 10.20 -8.48 -17.87
CA ARG A 114 10.13 -7.96 -19.24
C ARG A 114 10.17 -9.03 -20.30
N GLU A 115 10.87 -10.13 -20.06
CA GLU A 115 10.85 -11.31 -20.93
C GLU A 115 9.45 -11.97 -20.93
N ALA A 116 8.84 -12.10 -19.76
CA ALA A 116 7.52 -12.71 -19.63
C ALA A 116 6.39 -11.82 -20.17
N PHE A 117 6.54 -10.49 -20.09
CA PHE A 117 5.52 -9.52 -20.47
C PHE A 117 6.09 -8.42 -21.37
N PRO A 118 6.52 -8.75 -22.62
CA PRO A 118 7.24 -7.83 -23.49
C PRO A 118 6.44 -6.60 -23.92
N ARG A 119 5.09 -6.68 -23.86
CA ARG A 119 4.21 -5.57 -24.24
C ARG A 119 3.85 -4.65 -23.06
N ILE A 120 4.32 -4.95 -21.83
CA ILE A 120 4.16 -4.06 -20.68
C ILE A 120 5.36 -3.10 -20.63
N ARG A 121 5.05 -1.81 -20.61
CA ARG A 121 5.99 -0.75 -20.22
C ARG A 121 5.96 -0.64 -18.69
N LEU A 122 7.07 -0.97 -18.03
CA LEU A 122 7.21 -0.83 -16.60
C LEU A 122 7.73 0.58 -16.27
N ASP A 123 7.01 1.29 -15.40
CA ASP A 123 7.35 2.61 -14.87
C ASP A 123 7.55 2.46 -13.34
N LEU A 124 8.83 2.43 -12.89
CA LEU A 124 9.20 2.21 -11.50
C LEU A 124 9.60 3.53 -10.83
N SER A 125 8.86 3.94 -9.83
CA SER A 125 9.18 5.05 -8.95
C SER A 125 9.69 4.54 -7.60
N LEU A 126 11.00 4.56 -7.39
CA LEU A 126 11.62 4.16 -6.13
C LEU A 126 11.78 5.40 -5.24
N SER A 127 10.97 5.48 -4.18
CA SER A 127 10.94 6.64 -3.29
C SER A 127 10.55 6.24 -1.87
N ASP A 128 11.26 6.80 -0.88
CA ASP A 128 10.95 6.63 0.54
C ASP A 128 9.95 7.71 1.04
N ALA A 129 9.52 8.63 0.18
CA ALA A 129 8.48 9.61 0.49
C ALA A 129 7.09 8.96 0.53
N VAL A 130 6.18 9.56 1.29
CA VAL A 130 4.75 9.21 1.23
C VAL A 130 4.20 9.72 -0.10
N VAL A 131 3.56 8.84 -0.85
CA VAL A 131 3.06 9.09 -2.20
C VAL A 131 1.54 9.00 -2.20
N ASP A 132 0.86 9.92 -2.88
CA ASP A 132 -0.56 9.82 -3.14
C ASP A 132 -0.80 8.92 -4.37
N ILE A 133 -1.20 7.68 -4.10
CA ILE A 133 -1.41 6.63 -5.12
C ILE A 133 -2.40 7.09 -6.19
N THR A 134 -3.46 7.80 -5.80
CA THR A 134 -4.52 8.24 -6.71
C THR A 134 -4.08 9.42 -7.56
N ALA A 135 -3.47 10.45 -6.94
CA ALA A 135 -3.02 11.64 -7.65
C ALA A 135 -1.91 11.34 -8.66
N GLU A 136 -1.02 10.39 -8.32
CA GLU A 136 0.11 9.99 -9.19
C GLU A 136 -0.24 8.84 -10.13
N ARG A 137 -1.49 8.37 -10.15
CA ARG A 137 -1.97 7.28 -11.02
C ARG A 137 -1.10 6.03 -10.91
N ILE A 138 -0.79 5.62 -9.68
CA ILE A 138 0.01 4.44 -9.39
C ILE A 138 -0.90 3.21 -9.41
N ASP A 139 -0.51 2.19 -10.17
CA ASP A 139 -1.26 0.94 -10.29
C ASP A 139 -0.94 -0.02 -9.12
N LEU A 140 0.32 -0.01 -8.65
CA LEU A 140 0.79 -0.86 -7.56
C LEU A 140 1.77 -0.12 -6.65
N ALA A 141 1.50 -0.10 -5.34
CA ALA A 141 2.41 0.43 -4.33
C ALA A 141 2.87 -0.68 -3.39
N ILE A 142 4.18 -0.86 -3.24
CA ILE A 142 4.79 -1.79 -2.27
C ILE A 142 5.38 -0.96 -1.14
N ARG A 143 4.82 -1.10 0.05
CA ARG A 143 5.19 -0.28 1.21
C ARG A 143 5.37 -1.15 2.45
N LEU A 144 6.33 -0.76 3.27
CA LEU A 144 6.50 -1.26 4.63
C LEU A 144 5.67 -0.40 5.58
N GLY A 145 5.00 -1.03 6.51
CA GLY A 145 4.23 -0.30 7.51
C GLY A 145 2.88 -0.93 7.83
N PRO A 146 2.10 -0.26 8.67
CA PRO A 146 0.79 -0.74 9.06
C PRO A 146 -0.17 -0.79 7.87
N ARG A 147 -1.24 -1.56 8.02
CA ARG A 147 -2.26 -1.74 7.00
C ARG A 147 -2.78 -0.39 6.48
N VAL A 148 -2.78 -0.22 5.18
CA VAL A 148 -3.37 0.96 4.55
C VAL A 148 -4.88 0.88 4.67
N THR A 149 -5.50 1.96 5.17
CA THR A 149 -6.97 2.12 5.21
C THR A 149 -7.38 3.06 4.08
N GLY A 150 -8.49 2.76 3.39
CA GLY A 150 -9.03 3.61 2.32
C GLY A 150 -9.55 2.79 1.14
N ALA A 151 -9.79 3.44 0.01
CA ALA A 151 -10.36 2.85 -1.22
C ALA A 151 -9.30 2.10 -2.06
N VAL A 152 -8.40 1.36 -1.41
CA VAL A 152 -7.37 0.54 -2.08
C VAL A 152 -7.48 -0.91 -1.63
N VAL A 153 -7.21 -1.83 -2.55
CA VAL A 153 -7.07 -3.24 -2.22
C VAL A 153 -5.65 -3.47 -1.72
N ALA A 154 -5.51 -3.95 -0.48
CA ALA A 154 -4.22 -4.24 0.11
C ALA A 154 -4.06 -5.75 0.34
N ALA A 155 -2.91 -6.29 -0.07
CA ALA A 155 -2.51 -7.65 0.19
C ALA A 155 -1.16 -7.67 0.92
N ARG A 156 -1.03 -8.55 1.91
CA ARG A 156 0.23 -8.75 2.62
C ARG A 156 1.14 -9.63 1.75
N LEU A 157 2.38 -9.18 1.52
CA LEU A 157 3.35 -9.95 0.75
C LEU A 157 4.18 -10.87 1.65
N PHE A 158 4.72 -10.35 2.77
CA PHE A 158 5.52 -11.08 3.76
C PHE A 158 5.64 -10.28 5.05
N ASP A 159 6.16 -10.91 6.10
CA ASP A 159 6.49 -10.27 7.35
C ASP A 159 7.90 -9.71 7.33
N THR A 160 8.09 -8.53 7.91
CA THR A 160 9.39 -7.90 8.06
C THR A 160 9.81 -7.91 9.52
N HIS A 161 10.96 -8.47 9.80
CA HIS A 161 11.58 -8.42 11.12
C HIS A 161 12.66 -7.34 11.14
N TYR A 162 12.69 -6.58 12.21
CA TYR A 162 13.71 -5.56 12.40
C TYR A 162 14.78 -6.06 13.36
N ARG A 163 16.02 -5.61 13.12
CA ARG A 163 17.18 -5.88 13.95
C ARG A 163 17.86 -4.58 14.35
N ILE A 164 18.38 -4.54 15.57
CA ILE A 164 19.30 -3.48 15.98
C ILE A 164 20.71 -3.94 15.72
N VAL A 165 21.40 -3.18 14.88
CA VAL A 165 22.73 -3.57 14.40
C VAL A 165 23.75 -2.46 14.56
N ALA A 166 25.02 -2.86 14.69
CA ALA A 166 26.17 -1.99 14.60
C ALA A 166 27.35 -2.74 13.98
N SER A 167 28.34 -2.02 13.47
CA SER A 167 29.58 -2.66 13.01
C SER A 167 30.48 -3.03 14.21
N PRO A 168 31.31 -4.11 14.09
CA PRO A 168 32.29 -4.46 15.10
C PRO A 168 33.19 -3.28 15.49
N ALA A 169 33.64 -2.50 14.52
CA ALA A 169 34.51 -1.34 14.76
C ALA A 169 33.86 -0.26 15.64
N TYR A 170 32.54 -0.07 15.50
CA TYR A 170 31.81 0.82 16.42
C TYR A 170 31.76 0.25 17.83
N LEU A 171 31.48 -1.04 17.97
CA LEU A 171 31.33 -1.71 19.27
C LEU A 171 32.67 -1.79 20.01
N GLU A 172 33.79 -1.99 19.31
CA GLU A 172 35.13 -1.94 19.90
C GLU A 172 35.45 -0.57 20.50
N ARG A 173 35.00 0.49 19.87
CA ARG A 173 35.24 1.88 20.30
C ARG A 173 34.31 2.35 21.41
N CYS A 174 33.02 1.99 21.31
CA CYS A 174 31.94 2.56 22.15
C CYS A 174 31.42 1.56 23.21
N GLY A 175 31.87 0.30 23.15
CA GLY A 175 31.38 -0.76 24.03
C GLY A 175 30.20 -1.53 23.46
N TRP A 176 29.92 -2.68 24.07
CA TRP A 176 28.81 -3.55 23.73
C TRP A 176 27.64 -3.29 24.68
N PRO A 177 26.43 -2.94 24.19
CA PRO A 177 25.27 -2.83 25.05
C PRO A 177 24.86 -4.21 25.55
N ALA A 178 24.68 -4.37 26.86
CA ALA A 178 24.28 -5.63 27.48
C ALA A 178 22.75 -5.80 27.48
N VAL A 179 22.04 -4.70 27.57
CA VAL A 179 20.55 -4.64 27.58
C VAL A 179 20.06 -3.50 26.67
N PRO A 180 18.82 -3.57 26.18
CA PRO A 180 18.29 -2.54 25.27
C PRO A 180 18.39 -1.11 25.78
N THR A 181 18.23 -0.91 27.09
CA THR A 181 18.31 0.41 27.73
C THR A 181 19.69 1.07 27.64
N ASP A 182 20.75 0.28 27.43
CA ASP A 182 22.11 0.80 27.26
C ASP A 182 22.24 1.61 25.95
N LEU A 183 21.35 1.37 24.97
CA LEU A 183 21.30 2.12 23.71
C LEU A 183 21.04 3.62 23.89
N ALA A 184 20.54 4.05 25.05
CA ALA A 184 20.32 5.47 25.34
C ALA A 184 21.61 6.30 25.32
N VAL A 185 22.79 5.66 25.53
CA VAL A 185 24.11 6.32 25.49
C VAL A 185 24.88 6.02 24.21
N HIS A 186 24.33 5.17 23.33
CA HIS A 186 24.91 4.89 22.02
C HIS A 186 24.42 5.84 20.95
N ASP A 187 25.29 6.14 20.00
CA ASP A 187 24.97 6.96 18.84
C ASP A 187 23.94 6.28 17.94
N GLY A 188 22.78 6.88 17.79
CA GLY A 188 21.65 6.34 17.02
C GLY A 188 21.58 6.91 15.61
N ILE A 189 21.46 6.03 14.62
CA ILE A 189 21.20 6.38 13.21
C ILE A 189 19.74 6.04 12.94
N VAL A 190 18.90 7.03 12.65
CA VAL A 190 17.44 6.88 12.65
C VAL A 190 16.77 7.36 11.36
N PHE A 191 15.58 6.84 11.10
CA PHE A 191 14.69 7.40 10.09
C PHE A 191 14.02 8.70 10.59
N PRO A 192 13.66 9.66 9.69
CA PRO A 192 12.96 10.89 10.04
C PRO A 192 11.48 10.68 10.37
N PHE A 193 10.94 9.47 10.15
CA PHE A 193 9.51 9.19 10.28
C PHE A 193 9.09 9.07 11.74
N ALA A 194 7.87 9.53 12.04
CA ALA A 194 7.27 9.39 13.36
C ALA A 194 7.26 7.91 13.80
N GLY A 195 7.63 7.63 15.04
CA GLY A 195 7.83 6.28 15.57
C GLY A 195 9.26 5.75 15.37
N TYR A 196 9.84 5.87 14.18
CA TYR A 196 11.20 5.39 13.90
C TYR A 196 12.31 6.29 14.45
N ARG A 197 12.01 7.58 14.66
CA ARG A 197 12.99 8.60 15.06
C ARG A 197 13.29 8.61 16.56
N SER A 198 12.31 8.30 17.38
CA SER A 198 12.39 8.65 18.79
C SER A 198 12.34 7.47 19.74
N ARG A 199 11.91 6.28 19.27
CA ARG A 199 11.66 5.18 20.19
C ARG A 199 11.84 3.83 19.52
N TRP A 200 12.70 3.01 20.12
CA TRP A 200 12.86 1.61 19.77
C TRP A 200 12.31 0.71 20.84
N ARG A 201 11.61 -0.34 20.47
CA ARG A 201 10.94 -1.28 21.33
C ARG A 201 11.52 -2.67 21.15
N PHE A 202 11.65 -3.37 22.25
CA PHE A 202 12.22 -4.72 22.29
C PHE A 202 11.30 -5.63 23.07
N ARG A 203 10.74 -6.62 22.40
CA ARG A 203 9.90 -7.64 23.05
C ARG A 203 10.73 -8.88 23.32
N SER A 204 10.76 -9.31 24.60
CA SER A 204 11.39 -10.56 25.00
C SER A 204 10.48 -11.76 24.71
N ALA A 205 11.03 -12.99 24.72
CA ALA A 205 10.27 -14.22 24.62
C ALA A 205 9.20 -14.36 25.73
N GLY A 206 9.41 -13.73 26.91
CA GLY A 206 8.44 -13.68 28.02
C GLY A 206 7.35 -12.61 27.86
N GLY A 207 7.35 -11.85 26.76
CA GLY A 207 6.32 -10.84 26.47
C GLY A 207 6.60 -9.46 27.10
N SER A 208 7.65 -9.28 27.90
CA SER A 208 8.03 -7.96 28.40
C SER A 208 8.54 -7.08 27.27
N VAL A 209 8.19 -5.79 27.32
CA VAL A 209 8.61 -4.80 26.33
C VAL A 209 9.47 -3.75 27.00
N ASP A 210 10.70 -3.61 26.53
CA ASP A 210 11.59 -2.52 26.87
C ASP A 210 11.48 -1.43 25.81
N GLU A 211 11.53 -0.17 26.21
CA GLU A 211 11.58 0.97 25.29
C GLU A 211 12.83 1.79 25.55
N VAL A 212 13.46 2.27 24.47
CA VAL A 212 14.64 3.14 24.57
C VAL A 212 14.59 4.24 23.51
N GLU A 213 15.03 5.42 23.89
CA GLU A 213 15.31 6.53 22.97
C GLU A 213 16.82 6.58 22.73
N PRO A 214 17.31 6.29 21.51
CA PRO A 214 18.74 6.36 21.22
C PRO A 214 19.22 7.81 21.22
N ASN A 215 20.51 8.03 21.49
CA ASN A 215 21.14 9.33 21.27
C ASN A 215 21.28 9.59 19.78
N VAL A 216 20.35 10.32 19.17
CA VAL A 216 20.28 10.54 17.73
C VAL A 216 21.40 11.43 17.24
N VAL A 217 22.35 10.87 16.50
CA VAL A 217 23.47 11.60 15.89
C VAL A 217 23.31 11.79 14.37
N LEU A 218 22.51 10.93 13.72
CA LEU A 218 22.25 10.99 12.29
C LEU A 218 20.81 10.61 11.97
N THR A 219 20.16 11.43 11.17
CA THR A 219 18.81 11.17 10.64
C THR A 219 18.88 11.10 9.13
N VAL A 220 18.43 9.96 8.55
CA VAL A 220 18.46 9.69 7.11
C VAL A 220 17.15 9.04 6.68
N SER A 221 16.59 9.47 5.55
CA SER A 221 15.31 8.98 5.03
C SER A 221 15.39 7.68 4.21
N ASN A 222 16.58 7.09 4.08
CA ASN A 222 16.83 5.93 3.21
C ASN A 222 17.52 4.79 3.97
N ALA A 223 16.95 3.57 3.91
CA ALA A 223 17.47 2.42 4.64
C ALA A 223 18.87 1.99 4.18
N LEU A 224 19.19 2.10 2.90
CA LEU A 224 20.54 1.74 2.39
C LEU A 224 21.60 2.73 2.88
N ALA A 225 21.24 4.01 3.02
CA ALA A 225 22.13 5.01 3.58
C ALA A 225 22.33 4.80 5.09
N ILE A 226 21.28 4.43 5.84
CA ILE A 226 21.39 4.04 7.26
C ILE A 226 22.29 2.81 7.41
N ARG A 227 22.08 1.78 6.59
CA ARG A 227 22.94 0.59 6.53
C ARG A 227 24.40 0.98 6.30
N ARG A 228 24.65 1.85 5.32
CA ARG A 228 26.01 2.32 5.02
C ARG A 228 26.63 3.04 6.22
N ALA A 229 25.89 3.92 6.86
CA ALA A 229 26.36 4.66 8.04
C ALA A 229 26.68 3.71 9.22
N ALA A 230 25.88 2.66 9.42
CA ALA A 230 26.16 1.64 10.44
C ALA A 230 27.42 0.83 10.12
N LEU A 231 27.63 0.43 8.85
CA LEU A 231 28.85 -0.24 8.37
C LEU A 231 30.10 0.64 8.56
N ASP A 232 29.99 1.93 8.31
CA ASP A 232 31.06 2.91 8.49
C ASP A 232 31.34 3.23 9.98
N GLY A 233 30.64 2.57 10.91
CA GLY A 233 30.86 2.70 12.35
C GLY A 233 30.38 4.00 12.95
N LEU A 234 29.34 4.63 12.37
CA LEU A 234 28.79 5.88 12.88
C LEU A 234 27.84 5.68 14.06
N GLY A 235 27.32 4.47 14.27
CA GLY A 235 26.40 4.21 15.35
C GLY A 235 25.59 2.92 15.21
N VAL A 236 24.55 2.82 16.04
CA VAL A 236 23.59 1.72 16.03
C VAL A 236 22.38 2.08 15.16
N ALA A 237 21.79 1.11 14.49
CA ALA A 237 20.65 1.33 13.58
C ALA A 237 19.59 0.22 13.73
N LEU A 238 18.31 0.60 13.60
CA LEU A 238 17.20 -0.32 13.45
C LEU A 238 16.92 -0.52 11.96
N LEU A 239 17.15 -1.72 11.45
CA LEU A 239 17.02 -2.05 10.04
C LEU A 239 16.24 -3.36 9.86
N ALA A 240 15.53 -3.46 8.74
CA ALA A 240 14.86 -4.68 8.33
C ALA A 240 15.91 -5.77 7.99
N ASP A 241 15.66 -7.00 8.44
CA ASP A 241 16.55 -8.15 8.26
C ASP A 241 16.91 -8.41 6.79
N TRP A 242 15.93 -8.28 5.89
CA TRP A 242 16.15 -8.44 4.46
C TRP A 242 17.04 -7.33 3.84
N THR A 243 17.25 -6.21 4.52
CA THR A 243 18.16 -5.12 4.08
C THR A 243 19.61 -5.44 4.39
N ILE A 244 19.86 -6.18 5.47
CA ILE A 244 21.19 -6.40 6.09
C ILE A 244 21.60 -7.88 6.16
N GLY A 245 20.85 -8.79 5.53
CA GLY A 245 21.09 -10.24 5.64
C GLY A 245 22.53 -10.65 5.26
N ASP A 246 23.08 -10.04 4.21
CA ASP A 246 24.47 -10.32 3.77
C ASP A 246 25.46 -9.83 4.82
N ASP A 247 25.25 -8.65 5.41
CA ASP A 247 26.15 -8.06 6.41
C ASP A 247 26.15 -8.81 7.75
N LEU A 248 25.01 -9.39 8.11
CA LEU A 248 24.92 -10.28 9.27
C LEU A 248 25.63 -11.60 9.00
N ALA A 249 25.51 -12.12 7.77
CA ALA A 249 26.14 -13.39 7.39
C ALA A 249 27.69 -13.30 7.32
N ASP A 250 28.22 -12.18 6.86
CA ASP A 250 29.68 -11.95 6.76
C ASP A 250 30.27 -11.29 8.02
N GLY A 251 29.44 -10.90 8.98
CA GLY A 251 29.84 -10.29 10.25
C GLY A 251 30.25 -8.81 10.15
N SER A 252 30.00 -8.13 9.04
CA SER A 252 30.25 -6.69 8.90
C SER A 252 29.26 -5.83 9.72
N LEU A 253 28.07 -6.38 10.00
CA LEU A 253 27.15 -5.92 11.02
C LEU A 253 26.83 -7.04 12.01
N VAL A 254 26.58 -6.68 13.26
CA VAL A 254 26.22 -7.60 14.33
C VAL A 254 24.84 -7.24 14.87
N ASP A 255 23.96 -8.24 15.00
CA ASP A 255 22.69 -8.09 15.71
C ASP A 255 22.96 -8.01 17.23
N LEU A 256 22.58 -6.90 17.84
CA LEU A 256 22.90 -6.64 19.25
C LEU A 256 22.01 -7.41 20.22
N PHE A 257 20.79 -7.78 19.79
CA PHE A 257 19.80 -8.45 20.66
C PHE A 257 19.05 -9.54 19.89
N PRO A 258 19.75 -10.63 19.47
CA PRO A 258 19.17 -11.68 18.61
C PRO A 258 17.98 -12.41 19.28
N ASP A 259 17.92 -12.44 20.62
CA ASP A 259 16.86 -13.09 21.40
C ASP A 259 15.63 -12.18 21.62
N ARG A 260 15.61 -11.01 21.02
CA ARG A 260 14.54 -10.04 21.17
C ARG A 260 13.98 -9.63 19.80
N GLU A 261 12.68 -9.43 19.76
CA GLU A 261 12.03 -8.80 18.62
C GLU A 261 12.14 -7.28 18.76
N ALA A 262 12.68 -6.62 17.74
CA ALA A 262 12.84 -5.17 17.72
C ALA A 262 11.80 -4.51 16.80
N SER A 263 11.30 -3.34 17.18
CA SER A 263 10.37 -2.55 16.37
C SER A 263 10.50 -1.06 16.68
N ALA A 264 10.16 -0.23 15.72
CA ALA A 264 9.94 1.21 15.91
C ALA A 264 8.45 1.55 16.14
N LEU A 265 7.56 0.59 15.90
CA LEU A 265 6.12 0.72 16.03
C LEU A 265 5.60 -0.17 17.15
N ASP A 266 4.36 0.04 17.56
CA ASP A 266 3.69 -0.90 18.45
C ASP A 266 3.62 -2.29 17.82
N PHE A 267 3.96 -3.33 18.57
CA PHE A 267 3.97 -4.71 18.07
C PHE A 267 2.59 -5.17 17.57
N ASP A 268 1.51 -4.60 18.12
CA ASP A 268 0.14 -4.87 17.70
C ASP A 268 -0.26 -4.18 16.38
N THR A 269 0.50 -3.18 15.96
CA THR A 269 0.27 -2.43 14.70
C THR A 269 1.23 -2.82 13.58
N ALA A 270 2.27 -3.61 13.88
CA ALA A 270 3.31 -4.02 12.94
C ALA A 270 2.97 -5.32 12.17
N ALA A 271 1.76 -5.88 12.39
CA ALA A 271 1.30 -7.13 11.78
C ALA A 271 0.59 -6.93 10.45
#